data_1cee13809bf992b99e698f9303f39b24
#
_entry.id   1cee13809bf992b99e698f9303f39b24
#
_cell.length_a   1.000
_cell.length_b   1.000
_cell.length_c   1.000
_cell.angle_alpha   90.00
_cell.angle_beta   90.00
_cell.angle_gamma   90.00
#
_symmetry.space_group_name_H-M   'P 1'
#
loop_
_entity.id
_entity.type
_entity.pdbx_description
1 polymer ?
#
loop_
_entity_poly.entity_id
_entity_poly.type
_entity_poly.pdbx_seq_one_letter_code
_entity_poly.pdbx_strand_id
1 'polypeptide(L)'
;MSAAHATTKPDSLTAQVAGFITSTRYADIPPEVVALGKKSILDGCGLALAGSVAKCGALVRRHLRGLGVSRQAAAVLGTNLRMPARFAAFANGTAIHADDYDDTQLAVAKDRVYGLLTHPT
;
A
#
# COMPACT_ATOMS: atom_id res chain seq x y z
N MET A 1 36.94 -22.48 -34.06
CA MET A 1 35.53 -22.50 -33.65
C MET A 1 35.38 -21.46 -32.57
N SER A 2 34.84 -20.27 -32.89
CA SER A 2 34.71 -19.14 -31.99
C SER A 2 33.33 -19.25 -31.30
N ALA A 3 33.32 -19.40 -29.97
CA ALA A 3 32.09 -19.39 -29.19
C ALA A 3 31.54 -17.96 -29.14
N ALA A 4 30.40 -17.74 -29.78
CA ALA A 4 29.69 -16.48 -29.71
C ALA A 4 29.22 -16.29 -28.26
N HIS A 5 29.74 -15.28 -27.57
CA HIS A 5 29.19 -14.79 -26.32
C HIS A 5 27.78 -14.23 -26.60
N ALA A 6 26.78 -14.97 -26.20
CA ALA A 6 25.42 -14.46 -26.17
C ALA A 6 25.39 -13.35 -25.10
N THR A 7 25.37 -12.10 -25.53
CA THR A 7 25.07 -10.96 -24.66
C THR A 7 23.61 -11.06 -24.28
N THR A 8 23.33 -11.58 -23.09
CA THR A 8 22.00 -11.51 -22.50
C THR A 8 21.64 -10.05 -22.34
N LYS A 9 20.60 -9.60 -23.05
CA LYS A 9 20.02 -8.27 -22.92
C LYS A 9 19.64 -8.09 -21.42
N PRO A 10 20.08 -7.00 -20.76
CA PRO A 10 19.73 -6.82 -19.37
C PRO A 10 18.20 -6.86 -19.21
N ASP A 11 17.71 -7.59 -18.22
CA ASP A 11 16.29 -7.66 -17.91
C ASP A 11 15.70 -6.26 -17.78
N SER A 12 14.49 -6.07 -18.31
CA SER A 12 13.80 -4.78 -18.19
C SER A 12 13.63 -4.42 -16.70
N LEU A 13 13.54 -3.12 -16.36
CA LEU A 13 13.30 -2.68 -14.99
C LEU A 13 12.08 -3.38 -14.36
N THR A 14 11.03 -3.57 -15.16
CA THR A 14 9.83 -4.32 -14.74
C THR A 14 10.16 -5.76 -14.34
N ALA A 15 11.01 -6.45 -15.14
CA ALA A 15 11.40 -7.82 -14.82
C ALA A 15 12.27 -7.88 -13.55
N GLN A 16 13.16 -6.91 -13.35
CA GLN A 16 13.98 -6.82 -12.13
C GLN A 16 13.11 -6.59 -10.90
N VAL A 17 12.15 -5.66 -10.95
CA VAL A 17 11.22 -5.38 -9.85
C VAL A 17 10.33 -6.59 -9.56
N ALA A 18 9.79 -7.22 -10.60
CA ALA A 18 8.99 -8.45 -10.45
C ALA A 18 9.81 -9.58 -9.83
N GLY A 19 11.05 -9.77 -10.29
CA GLY A 19 11.98 -10.73 -9.72
C GLY A 19 12.25 -10.47 -8.25
N PHE A 20 12.54 -9.25 -7.86
CA PHE A 20 12.73 -8.85 -6.46
C PHE A 20 11.49 -9.19 -5.61
N ILE A 21 10.31 -8.78 -6.04
CA ILE A 21 9.06 -9.03 -5.29
C ILE A 21 8.80 -10.52 -5.12
N THR A 22 9.00 -11.32 -6.16
CA THR A 22 8.68 -12.76 -6.13
C THR A 22 9.74 -13.61 -5.44
N SER A 23 10.99 -13.16 -5.39
CA SER A 23 12.09 -13.91 -4.75
C SER A 23 12.31 -13.54 -3.29
N THR A 24 11.95 -12.32 -2.85
CA THR A 24 12.16 -11.86 -1.48
C THR A 24 11.26 -12.62 -0.51
N ARG A 25 11.85 -13.21 0.52
CA ARG A 25 11.17 -13.90 1.62
C ARG A 25 11.21 -13.03 2.87
N TYR A 26 10.30 -13.28 3.79
CA TYR A 26 10.28 -12.57 5.08
C TYR A 26 11.61 -12.66 5.83
N ALA A 27 12.30 -13.80 5.76
CA ALA A 27 13.60 -14.00 6.38
C ALA A 27 14.73 -13.17 5.77
N ASP A 28 14.55 -12.68 4.55
CA ASP A 28 15.54 -11.86 3.84
C ASP A 28 15.42 -10.37 4.20
N ILE A 29 14.34 -9.98 4.90
CA ILE A 29 14.08 -8.58 5.27
C ILE A 29 14.84 -8.27 6.58
N PRO A 30 15.68 -7.23 6.60
CA PRO A 30 16.39 -6.82 7.80
C PRO A 30 15.42 -6.55 8.98
N PRO A 31 15.78 -6.93 10.22
CA PRO A 31 14.90 -6.78 11.39
C PRO A 31 14.44 -5.34 11.62
N GLU A 32 15.31 -4.37 11.35
CA GLU A 32 15.01 -2.94 11.47
C GLU A 32 13.94 -2.49 10.46
N VAL A 33 13.96 -3.05 9.25
CA VAL A 33 12.95 -2.78 8.22
C VAL A 33 11.61 -3.38 8.61
N VAL A 34 11.63 -4.61 9.16
CA VAL A 34 10.42 -5.25 9.71
C VAL A 34 9.84 -4.43 10.87
N ALA A 35 10.70 -3.91 11.76
CA ALA A 35 10.26 -3.09 12.88
C ALA A 35 9.64 -1.76 12.40
N LEU A 36 10.22 -1.14 11.39
CA LEU A 36 9.67 0.06 10.76
C LEU A 36 8.31 -0.24 10.10
N GLY A 37 8.23 -1.28 9.30
CA GLY A 37 6.97 -1.69 8.64
C GLY A 37 5.83 -1.95 9.63
N LYS A 38 6.13 -2.56 10.80
CA LYS A 38 5.13 -2.73 11.86
C LYS A 38 4.63 -1.41 12.42
N LYS A 39 5.51 -0.40 12.58
CA LYS A 39 5.12 0.94 13.02
C LYS A 39 4.22 1.62 12.00
N SER A 40 4.60 1.58 10.70
CA SER A 40 3.79 2.15 9.63
C SER A 40 2.39 1.49 9.53
N ILE A 41 2.30 0.17 9.66
CA ILE A 41 1.01 -0.53 9.68
C ILE A 41 0.17 -0.08 10.90
N LEU A 42 0.78 0.05 12.08
CA LEU A 42 0.09 0.50 13.28
C LEU A 42 -0.42 1.93 13.12
N ASP A 43 0.41 2.80 12.57
CA ASP A 43 0.05 4.18 12.27
C ASP A 43 -1.12 4.25 11.28
N GLY A 44 -1.02 3.54 10.15
CA GLY A 44 -2.11 3.44 9.18
C GLY A 44 -3.43 2.92 9.77
N CYS A 45 -3.36 1.98 10.71
CA CYS A 45 -4.56 1.54 11.45
C CYS A 45 -5.14 2.68 12.30
N GLY A 46 -4.30 3.48 12.96
CA GLY A 46 -4.70 4.65 13.72
C GLY A 46 -5.37 5.71 12.84
N LEU A 47 -4.75 6.02 11.71
CA LEU A 47 -5.29 6.94 10.71
C LEU A 47 -6.62 6.46 10.13
N ALA A 48 -6.75 5.16 9.84
CA ALA A 48 -8.01 4.59 9.37
C ALA A 48 -9.14 4.74 10.38
N LEU A 49 -8.84 4.58 11.68
CA LEU A 49 -9.81 4.81 12.77
C LEU A 49 -10.21 6.28 12.85
N ALA A 50 -9.25 7.20 12.85
CA ALA A 50 -9.49 8.64 12.87
C ALA A 50 -10.30 9.09 11.66
N GLY A 51 -9.86 8.76 10.44
CA GLY A 51 -10.52 9.14 9.19
C GLY A 51 -11.85 8.40 8.94
N SER A 52 -12.14 7.34 9.71
CA SER A 52 -13.43 6.65 9.59
C SER A 52 -14.63 7.55 9.90
N VAL A 53 -14.46 8.59 10.69
CA VAL A 53 -15.50 9.59 11.01
C VAL A 53 -15.48 10.79 10.07
N ALA A 54 -14.47 10.91 9.21
CA ALA A 54 -14.37 11.98 8.23
C ALA A 54 -15.48 11.91 7.17
N LYS A 55 -15.80 13.05 6.57
CA LYS A 55 -16.86 13.18 5.56
C LYS A 55 -16.64 12.26 4.36
N CYS A 56 -15.41 12.18 3.84
CA CYS A 56 -15.05 11.30 2.72
C CYS A 56 -15.26 9.83 3.07
N GLY A 57 -14.83 9.37 4.24
CA GLY A 57 -15.07 8.01 4.73
C GLY A 57 -16.57 7.67 4.82
N ALA A 58 -17.39 8.60 5.32
CA ALA A 58 -18.84 8.41 5.38
C ALA A 58 -19.47 8.30 3.98
N LEU A 59 -19.04 9.12 3.02
CA LEU A 59 -19.50 9.09 1.63
C LEU A 59 -19.17 7.77 0.95
N VAL A 60 -17.91 7.32 1.06
CA VAL A 60 -17.46 6.04 0.49
C VAL A 60 -18.26 4.88 1.08
N ARG A 61 -18.42 4.81 2.40
CA ARG A 61 -19.23 3.75 3.03
C ARG A 61 -20.69 3.74 2.55
N ARG A 62 -21.29 4.92 2.40
CA ARG A 62 -22.65 5.02 1.89
C ARG A 62 -22.74 4.48 0.46
N HIS A 63 -21.80 4.85 -0.40
CA HIS A 63 -21.72 4.35 -1.78
C HIS A 63 -21.57 2.83 -1.81
N LEU A 64 -20.62 2.28 -1.06
CA LEU A 64 -20.33 0.85 -1.03
C LEU A 64 -21.50 0.01 -0.50
N ARG A 65 -22.25 0.51 0.49
CA ARG A 65 -23.49 -0.15 0.95
C ARG A 65 -24.54 -0.21 -0.16
N GLY A 66 -24.64 0.82 -1.00
CA GLY A 66 -25.56 0.89 -2.13
C GLY A 66 -25.25 -0.11 -3.25
N LEU A 67 -24.03 -0.67 -3.31
CA LEU A 67 -23.66 -1.67 -4.31
C LEU A 67 -24.26 -3.06 -4.07
N GLY A 68 -24.92 -3.30 -2.94
CA GLY A 68 -25.60 -4.56 -2.64
C GLY A 68 -24.68 -5.79 -2.58
N VAL A 69 -23.40 -5.62 -2.29
CA VAL A 69 -22.44 -6.74 -2.23
C VAL A 69 -22.67 -7.61 -1.01
N SER A 70 -22.82 -8.92 -1.23
CA SER A 70 -23.20 -9.88 -0.20
C SER A 70 -22.05 -10.53 0.54
N ARG A 71 -20.84 -10.56 -0.02
CA ARG A 71 -19.68 -11.23 0.57
C ARG A 71 -18.94 -10.33 1.57
N GLN A 72 -18.90 -10.76 2.83
CA GLN A 72 -18.38 -9.99 3.95
C GLN A 72 -17.05 -10.56 4.48
N ALA A 73 -15.98 -10.52 3.66
CA ALA A 73 -14.71 -11.16 4.00
C ALA A 73 -13.78 -10.28 4.86
N ALA A 74 -13.78 -8.95 4.66
CA ALA A 74 -12.83 -8.02 5.26
C ALA A 74 -13.53 -6.91 6.06
N ALA A 75 -12.86 -6.41 7.11
CA ALA A 75 -13.37 -5.34 7.95
C ALA A 75 -13.12 -3.96 7.33
N VAL A 76 -14.10 -3.06 7.48
CA VAL A 76 -13.93 -1.62 7.29
C VAL A 76 -13.63 -1.02 8.66
N LEU A 77 -12.41 -0.54 8.85
CA LEU A 77 -11.88 -0.07 10.13
C LEU A 77 -12.73 1.10 10.67
N GLY A 78 -12.81 1.19 12.00
CA GLY A 78 -13.64 2.19 12.67
C GLY A 78 -15.17 1.98 12.51
N THR A 79 -15.60 0.83 11.97
CA THR A 79 -17.02 0.50 11.78
C THR A 79 -17.29 -0.97 12.06
N ASN A 80 -18.57 -1.35 12.16
CA ASN A 80 -19.00 -2.75 12.18
C ASN A 80 -19.24 -3.34 10.77
N LEU A 81 -18.88 -2.62 9.71
CA LEU A 81 -19.12 -3.03 8.34
C LEU A 81 -18.06 -4.02 7.88
N ARG A 82 -18.50 -5.07 7.22
CA ARG A 82 -17.64 -6.03 6.52
C ARG A 82 -18.02 -6.09 5.04
N MET A 83 -17.01 -6.18 4.18
CA MET A 83 -17.18 -6.13 2.72
C MET A 83 -16.21 -7.07 2.02
N PRO A 84 -16.38 -7.33 0.70
CA PRO A 84 -15.31 -7.93 -0.10
C PRO A 84 -14.00 -7.15 0.05
N ALA A 85 -12.87 -7.85 0.09
CA ALA A 85 -11.55 -7.28 0.42
C ALA A 85 -11.22 -6.00 -0.37
N ARG A 86 -11.52 -5.98 -1.68
CA ARG A 86 -11.27 -4.80 -2.53
C ARG A 86 -12.03 -3.55 -2.09
N PHE A 87 -13.26 -3.71 -1.61
CA PHE A 87 -14.08 -2.59 -1.16
C PHE A 87 -13.71 -2.15 0.26
N ALA A 88 -13.35 -3.10 1.11
CA ALA A 88 -12.79 -2.79 2.43
C ALA A 88 -11.46 -2.04 2.30
N ALA A 89 -10.57 -2.48 1.41
CA ALA A 89 -9.31 -1.80 1.12
C ALA A 89 -9.54 -0.37 0.61
N PHE A 90 -10.48 -0.18 -0.32
CA PHE A 90 -10.82 1.15 -0.83
C PHE A 90 -11.36 2.07 0.29
N ALA A 91 -12.27 1.56 1.13
CA ALA A 91 -12.82 2.34 2.24
C ALA A 91 -11.75 2.70 3.28
N ASN A 92 -10.89 1.73 3.63
CA ASN A 92 -9.82 1.93 4.60
C ASN A 92 -8.76 2.89 4.06
N GLY A 93 -8.31 2.74 2.81
CA GLY A 93 -7.36 3.66 2.18
C GLY A 93 -7.89 5.10 2.09
N THR A 94 -9.18 5.29 1.77
CA THR A 94 -9.79 6.62 1.81
C THR A 94 -9.80 7.20 3.22
N ALA A 95 -10.03 6.39 4.26
CA ALA A 95 -10.00 6.84 5.64
C ALA A 95 -8.58 7.18 6.11
N ILE A 96 -7.58 6.37 5.74
CA ILE A 96 -6.16 6.64 6.05
C ILE A 96 -5.74 8.01 5.52
N HIS A 97 -6.10 8.32 4.29
CA HIS A 97 -5.73 9.59 3.62
C HIS A 97 -6.68 10.77 3.91
N ALA A 98 -7.67 10.59 4.78
CA ALA A 98 -8.74 11.59 4.97
C ALA A 98 -8.25 12.94 5.49
N ASP A 99 -7.24 12.94 6.35
CA ASP A 99 -6.71 14.12 7.05
C ASP A 99 -5.27 14.46 6.63
N ASP A 100 -4.75 13.78 5.58
CA ASP A 100 -3.42 13.99 4.99
C ASP A 100 -2.26 13.85 6.01
N TYR A 101 -2.40 12.92 6.94
CA TYR A 101 -1.37 12.59 7.96
C TYR A 101 -0.60 11.31 7.64
N ASP A 102 -0.93 10.66 6.53
CA ASP A 102 -0.22 9.47 6.08
C ASP A 102 1.22 9.80 5.65
N ASP A 103 2.08 8.79 5.70
CA ASP A 103 3.51 8.92 5.45
C ASP A 103 3.81 9.55 4.09
N THR A 104 4.71 10.52 4.10
CA THR A 104 5.22 11.17 2.89
C THR A 104 6.71 10.93 2.74
N GLN A 105 7.18 10.78 1.52
CA GLN A 105 8.59 10.58 1.22
C GLN A 105 9.06 11.51 0.10
N LEU A 106 10.16 12.22 0.34
CA LEU A 106 10.87 12.91 -0.72
C LEU A 106 11.69 11.90 -1.53
N ALA A 107 11.40 11.81 -2.82
CA ALA A 107 12.23 11.01 -3.71
C ALA A 107 13.53 11.77 -4.02
N VAL A 108 14.63 11.29 -3.47
CA VAL A 108 15.97 11.86 -3.66
C VAL A 108 16.87 10.82 -4.31
N ALA A 109 17.50 11.17 -5.42
CA ALA A 109 18.57 10.39 -6.02
C ALA A 109 19.65 11.32 -6.55
N LYS A 110 20.93 11.01 -6.24
CA LYS A 110 22.09 11.81 -6.66
C LYS A 110 21.91 13.30 -6.35
N ASP A 111 21.54 13.61 -5.11
CA ASP A 111 21.35 14.97 -4.59
C ASP A 111 20.25 15.79 -5.29
N ARG A 112 19.38 15.15 -6.06
CA ARG A 112 18.21 15.79 -6.68
C ARG A 112 16.92 15.32 -6.03
N VAL A 113 16.05 16.28 -5.71
CA VAL A 113 14.68 15.99 -5.24
C VAL A 113 13.79 15.83 -6.46
N TYR A 114 13.15 14.65 -6.60
CA TYR A 114 12.27 14.32 -7.74
C TYR A 114 10.80 14.53 -7.45
N GLY A 115 10.43 14.79 -6.23
CA GLY A 115 9.07 15.04 -5.83
C GLY A 115 8.73 14.49 -4.46
N LEU A 116 7.54 14.79 -4.02
CA LEU A 116 6.93 14.25 -2.81
C LEU A 116 6.07 13.05 -3.18
N LEU A 117 6.34 11.92 -2.56
CA LEU A 117 5.52 10.73 -2.69
C LEU A 117 4.70 10.56 -1.40
N THR A 118 3.39 10.45 -1.53
CA THR A 118 2.51 10.08 -0.43
C THR A 118 2.25 8.58 -0.47
N HIS A 119 2.39 7.91 0.66
CA HIS A 119 2.15 6.49 0.81
C HIS A 119 0.98 6.28 1.76
N PRO A 120 -0.20 5.89 1.30
CA PRO A 120 -1.20 5.34 2.20
C PRO A 120 -0.68 4.02 2.75
N THR A 121 -0.31 3.99 3.99
CA THR A 121 0.19 2.82 4.74
C THR A 121 -0.87 1.76 4.98
#